data_8c450c3afb92ae28bc95e0bcfc802bcd
#
_entry.id   8c450c3afb92ae28bc95e0bcfc802bcd
#
_cell.length_a   1.000
_cell.length_b   1.000
_cell.length_c   1.000
_cell.angle_alpha   90.00
_cell.angle_beta   90.00
_cell.angle_gamma   90.00
#
_symmetry.space_group_name_H-M   'P 1'
#
loop_
_entity.id
_entity.type
_entity.pdbx_description
1 polymer ?
#
loop_
_entity_poly.entity_id
_entity_poly.type
_entity_poly.pdbx_seq_one_letter_code
_entity_poly.pdbx_strand_id
1 'polypeptide(L)'
;MKLIGSLTSPYVRKVRIVMAEKKLDYRLELENVWSADTQIQTYNPLGKVPCLVMEDGGALFDSRVIVEYVDTLSPVARLIPQPGRDRAAVKCWEAIADGLLDACVAIVKENQRPEAQRSPEWIERQYS
;
A
#
# COMPACT_ATOMS: atom_id res chain seq x y z
N MET A 1 13.42 -10.15 -4.86
CA MET A 1 12.65 -8.98 -4.40
C MET A 1 12.30 -9.10 -2.92
N LYS A 2 12.30 -8.01 -2.25
CA LYS A 2 11.94 -7.94 -0.84
C LYS A 2 10.81 -6.91 -0.67
N LEU A 3 9.70 -7.33 -0.07
CA LEU A 3 8.61 -6.44 0.26
C LEU A 3 8.70 -6.06 1.75
N ILE A 4 8.93 -4.80 2.02
CA ILE A 4 8.89 -4.28 3.39
C ILE A 4 7.44 -3.89 3.69
N GLY A 5 6.90 -4.46 4.75
CA GLY A 5 5.51 -4.26 5.07
C GLY A 5 5.15 -4.60 6.50
N SER A 6 3.85 -4.61 6.77
CA SER A 6 3.28 -5.04 8.03
C SER A 6 2.06 -5.92 7.76
N LEU A 7 1.68 -6.74 8.73
CA LEU A 7 0.51 -7.61 8.59
C LEU A 7 -0.80 -6.85 8.75
N THR A 8 -0.76 -5.65 9.31
CA THR A 8 -1.95 -4.82 9.58
C THR A 8 -2.23 -3.80 8.49
N SER A 9 -1.25 -3.46 7.65
CA SER A 9 -1.43 -2.45 6.61
C SER A 9 -2.30 -2.97 5.47
N PRO A 10 -3.42 -2.29 5.15
CA PRO A 10 -4.26 -2.67 4.02
C PRO A 10 -3.55 -2.49 2.67
N TYR A 11 -2.63 -1.53 2.58
CA TYR A 11 -1.87 -1.28 1.35
C TYR A 11 -0.84 -2.39 1.09
N VAL A 12 -0.21 -2.89 2.14
CA VAL A 12 0.67 -4.06 2.06
C VAL A 12 -0.11 -5.28 1.63
N ARG A 13 -1.30 -5.46 2.19
CA ARG A 13 -2.20 -6.56 1.81
C ARG A 13 -2.56 -6.51 0.33
N LYS A 14 -2.88 -5.33 -0.19
CA LYS A 14 -3.16 -5.11 -1.61
C LYS A 14 -2.00 -5.61 -2.48
N VAL A 15 -0.77 -5.21 -2.16
CA VAL A 15 0.43 -5.64 -2.89
C VAL A 15 0.62 -7.15 -2.81
N ARG A 16 0.44 -7.74 -1.64
CA ARG A 16 0.58 -9.20 -1.44
C ARG A 16 -0.44 -9.98 -2.25
N ILE A 17 -1.68 -9.49 -2.34
CA ILE A 17 -2.73 -10.11 -3.16
C ILE A 17 -2.32 -10.08 -4.64
N VAL A 18 -1.85 -8.94 -5.13
CA VAL A 18 -1.41 -8.82 -6.53
C VAL A 18 -0.24 -9.75 -6.81
N MET A 19 0.74 -9.83 -5.92
CA MET A 19 1.87 -10.73 -6.08
C MET A 19 1.44 -12.20 -6.10
N ALA A 20 0.48 -12.57 -5.28
CA ALA A 20 -0.09 -13.92 -5.27
C ALA A 20 -0.82 -14.23 -6.59
N GLU A 21 -1.63 -13.30 -7.09
CA GLU A 21 -2.32 -13.45 -8.37
C GLU A 21 -1.35 -13.57 -9.55
N LYS A 22 -0.22 -12.88 -9.49
CA LYS A 22 0.84 -12.95 -10.50
C LYS A 22 1.78 -14.13 -10.27
N LYS A 23 1.63 -14.88 -9.19
CA LYS A 23 2.48 -16.03 -8.80
C LYS A 23 3.95 -15.64 -8.73
N LEU A 24 4.23 -14.49 -8.14
CA LEU A 24 5.60 -13.99 -7.98
C LEU A 24 6.14 -14.34 -6.60
N ASP A 25 7.41 -14.74 -6.56
CA ASP A 25 8.13 -15.00 -5.31
C ASP A 25 8.75 -13.71 -4.78
N TYR A 26 8.64 -13.53 -3.47
CA TYR A 26 9.24 -12.41 -2.77
C TYR A 26 9.45 -12.76 -1.30
N ARG A 27 10.34 -12.03 -0.64
CA ARG A 27 10.52 -12.13 0.80
C ARG A 27 9.78 -10.98 1.48
N LEU A 28 8.93 -11.31 2.45
CA LEU A 28 8.26 -10.30 3.27
C LEU A 28 9.14 -9.98 4.48
N GLU A 29 9.50 -8.72 4.63
CA GLU A 29 10.21 -8.21 5.79
C GLU A 29 9.29 -7.29 6.58
N LEU A 30 9.00 -7.68 7.84
CA LEU A 30 8.10 -6.91 8.69
C LEU A 30 8.81 -5.70 9.27
N GLU A 31 8.14 -4.55 9.21
CA GLU A 31 8.63 -3.29 9.74
C GLU A 31 7.50 -2.53 10.41
N ASN A 32 7.73 -2.07 11.65
CA ASN A 32 6.79 -1.19 12.34
C ASN A 32 7.21 0.27 12.10
N VAL A 33 6.60 0.92 11.13
CA VAL A 33 6.94 2.30 10.73
C VAL A 33 6.52 3.34 11.77
N TRP A 34 5.72 2.94 12.76
CA TRP A 34 5.32 3.83 13.85
C TRP A 34 6.29 3.77 15.03
N SER A 35 7.24 2.83 15.01
CA SER A 35 8.30 2.77 15.99
C SER A 35 9.35 3.86 15.74
N ALA A 36 9.90 4.42 16.81
CA ALA A 36 11.02 5.36 16.71
C ALA A 36 12.28 4.71 16.13
N ASP A 37 12.38 3.39 16.22
CA ASP A 37 13.55 2.62 15.76
C ASP A 37 13.41 2.15 14.31
N THR A 38 12.36 2.57 13.59
CA THR A 38 12.16 2.12 12.22
C THR A 38 13.31 2.52 11.29
N GLN A 39 13.68 1.61 10.40
CA GLN A 39 14.69 1.82 9.37
C GLN A 39 14.07 2.05 7.98
N ILE A 40 12.73 2.19 7.91
CA ILE A 40 12.03 2.29 6.63
C ILE A 40 12.52 3.47 5.78
N GLN A 41 12.95 4.56 6.40
CA GLN A 41 13.40 5.75 5.69
C GLN A 41 14.68 5.51 4.88
N THR A 42 15.41 4.43 5.16
CA THR A 42 16.54 4.01 4.33
C THR A 42 16.11 3.72 2.90
N TYR A 43 14.89 3.21 2.71
CA TYR A 43 14.36 2.82 1.41
C TYR A 43 13.25 3.73 0.92
N ASN A 44 12.45 4.28 1.83
CA ASN A 44 11.32 5.14 1.48
C ASN A 44 11.34 6.42 2.31
N PRO A 45 11.66 7.56 1.69
CA PRO A 45 11.71 8.84 2.41
C PRO A 45 10.36 9.27 2.98
N LEU A 46 9.25 8.69 2.52
CA LEU A 46 7.93 8.98 3.07
C LEU A 46 7.69 8.26 4.41
N GLY A 47 8.58 7.34 4.78
CA GLY A 47 8.48 6.62 6.06
C GLY A 47 7.29 5.69 6.16
N LYS A 48 6.84 5.13 5.04
CA LYS A 48 5.63 4.30 4.96
C LYS A 48 5.90 2.94 4.35
N VAL A 49 5.04 1.99 4.65
CA VAL A 49 4.95 0.70 3.97
C VAL A 49 3.70 0.70 3.09
N PRO A 50 3.63 -0.05 1.99
CA PRO A 50 4.64 -0.98 1.49
C PRO A 50 5.80 -0.30 0.78
N CYS A 51 6.95 -0.98 0.75
CA CYS A 51 8.10 -0.60 -0.06
C CYS A 51 8.68 -1.86 -0.69
N LEU A 52 8.83 -1.87 -2.00
CA LEU A 52 9.42 -3.00 -2.71
C LEU A 52 10.87 -2.71 -3.01
N VAL A 53 11.77 -3.53 -2.46
CA VAL A 53 13.21 -3.44 -2.72
C VAL A 53 13.59 -4.49 -3.74
N MET A 54 14.14 -4.04 -4.86
CA MET A 54 14.57 -4.90 -5.95
C MET A 54 15.99 -5.42 -5.72
N GLU A 55 16.40 -6.42 -6.50
CA GLU A 55 17.70 -7.08 -6.35
C GLU A 55 18.88 -6.12 -6.50
N ASP A 56 18.73 -5.09 -7.33
CA ASP A 56 19.77 -4.07 -7.54
C ASP A 56 19.83 -3.02 -6.44
N GLY A 57 18.97 -3.13 -5.41
CA GLY A 57 18.88 -2.16 -4.32
C GLY A 57 17.91 -1.02 -4.57
N GLY A 58 17.34 -0.92 -5.77
CA GLY A 58 16.31 0.08 -6.07
C GLY A 58 15.03 -0.18 -5.27
N ALA A 59 14.35 0.88 -4.87
CA ALA A 59 13.14 0.79 -4.08
C ALA A 59 11.97 1.49 -4.78
N LEU A 60 10.79 0.86 -4.71
CA LEU A 60 9.54 1.42 -5.22
C LEU A 60 8.54 1.61 -4.09
N PHE A 61 7.81 2.68 -4.13
CA PHE A 61 6.70 3.05 -3.24
C PHE A 61 5.84 4.08 -4.00
N ASP A 62 4.57 4.29 -3.71
CA ASP A 62 3.69 3.57 -2.80
C ASP A 62 3.06 2.31 -3.43
N SER A 63 1.96 1.82 -2.84
CA SER A 63 1.30 0.59 -3.32
C SER A 63 0.85 0.68 -4.78
N ARG A 64 0.44 1.85 -5.25
CA ARG A 64 -0.02 2.07 -6.63
C ARG A 64 1.12 1.87 -7.63
N VAL A 65 2.28 2.39 -7.29
CA VAL A 65 3.49 2.24 -8.12
C VAL A 65 3.94 0.78 -8.12
N ILE A 66 3.98 0.16 -6.95
CA ILE A 66 4.40 -1.24 -6.80
C ILE A 66 3.50 -2.17 -7.61
N VAL A 67 2.18 -2.03 -7.47
CA VAL A 67 1.20 -2.88 -8.16
C VAL A 67 1.33 -2.74 -9.68
N GLU A 68 1.50 -1.53 -10.17
CA GLU A 68 1.67 -1.28 -11.60
C GLU A 68 2.94 -1.94 -12.15
N TYR A 69 4.05 -1.82 -11.42
CA TYR A 69 5.31 -2.46 -11.80
C TYR A 69 5.19 -3.98 -11.77
N VAL A 70 4.67 -4.53 -10.67
CA VAL A 70 4.53 -5.99 -10.48
C VAL A 70 3.65 -6.60 -11.56
N ASP A 71 2.60 -5.90 -12.00
CA ASP A 71 1.73 -6.37 -13.07
C ASP A 71 2.48 -6.53 -14.40
N THR A 72 3.56 -5.80 -14.61
CA THR A 72 4.37 -5.90 -15.83
C THR A 72 5.36 -7.08 -15.82
N LEU A 73 5.60 -7.70 -14.67
CA LEU A 73 6.62 -8.74 -14.52
C LEU A 73 6.19 -10.08 -15.14
N SER A 74 4.91 -10.23 -15.47
CA SER A 74 4.40 -11.42 -16.16
C SER A 74 3.31 -11.01 -17.13
N PRO A 75 3.33 -11.50 -18.39
CA PRO A 75 2.25 -11.23 -19.34
C PRO A 75 0.98 -12.02 -19.03
N VAL A 76 1.10 -13.05 -18.19
CA VAL A 76 -0.04 -13.88 -17.78
C VAL A 76 -0.77 -13.23 -16.63
N ALA A 77 -2.09 -13.31 -16.63
CA ALA A 77 -2.94 -12.74 -15.57
C ALA A 77 -2.74 -11.23 -15.36
N ARG A 78 -2.68 -10.48 -16.47
CA ARG A 78 -2.60 -9.01 -16.42
C ARG A 78 -3.82 -8.46 -15.67
N LEU A 79 -3.56 -7.68 -14.66
CA LEU A 79 -4.61 -7.06 -13.82
C LEU A 79 -4.95 -5.64 -14.28
N ILE A 80 -3.98 -4.95 -14.89
CA ILE A 80 -4.16 -3.60 -15.40
C ILE A 80 -4.09 -3.65 -16.92
N PRO A 81 -5.21 -3.37 -17.64
CA PRO A 81 -5.22 -3.38 -19.10
C PRO A 81 -4.31 -2.36 -19.73
N GLN A 82 -3.83 -2.62 -20.94
CA GLN A 82 -3.03 -1.67 -21.71
C GLN A 82 -3.87 -0.57 -22.38
N PRO A 83 -5.08 -0.87 -22.97
CA PRO A 83 -5.86 0.19 -23.61
C PRO A 83 -6.20 1.32 -22.69
N GLY A 84 -6.09 2.57 -23.17
CA GLY A 84 -6.18 3.77 -22.35
C GLY A 84 -7.47 3.89 -21.54
N ARG A 85 -8.64 3.62 -22.17
CA ARG A 85 -9.92 3.71 -21.47
C ARG A 85 -10.11 2.61 -20.43
N ASP A 86 -9.80 1.36 -20.79
CA ASP A 86 -9.92 0.23 -19.87
C ASP A 86 -8.93 0.37 -18.72
N ARG A 87 -7.72 0.82 -19.02
CA ARG A 87 -6.71 1.11 -18.00
C ARG A 87 -7.20 2.19 -17.04
N ALA A 88 -7.75 3.28 -17.57
CA ALA A 88 -8.29 4.36 -16.74
C ALA A 88 -9.42 3.88 -15.83
N ALA A 89 -10.31 3.04 -16.34
CA ALA A 89 -11.40 2.47 -15.53
C ALA A 89 -10.87 1.63 -14.36
N VAL A 90 -9.89 0.77 -14.61
CA VAL A 90 -9.27 -0.05 -13.54
C VAL A 90 -8.56 0.85 -12.52
N LYS A 91 -7.84 1.87 -12.98
CA LYS A 91 -7.15 2.79 -12.09
C LYS A 91 -8.13 3.63 -11.25
N CYS A 92 -9.31 3.96 -11.80
CA CYS A 92 -10.37 4.61 -11.02
C CYS A 92 -10.90 3.70 -9.90
N TRP A 93 -11.12 2.42 -10.19
CA TRP A 93 -11.50 1.45 -9.16
C TRP A 93 -10.44 1.33 -8.08
N GLU A 94 -9.17 1.31 -8.47
CA GLU A 94 -8.07 1.31 -7.51
C GLU A 94 -8.09 2.57 -6.64
N ALA A 95 -8.34 3.74 -7.23
CA ALA A 95 -8.41 5.00 -6.50
C ALA A 95 -9.56 5.01 -5.49
N ILE A 96 -10.72 4.44 -5.85
CA ILE A 96 -11.86 4.30 -4.93
C ILE A 96 -11.48 3.39 -3.76
N ALA A 97 -10.88 2.25 -4.04
CA ALA A 97 -10.44 1.32 -3.01
C ALA A 97 -9.39 1.95 -2.09
N ASP A 98 -8.39 2.61 -2.64
CA ASP A 98 -7.36 3.29 -1.86
C ASP A 98 -7.94 4.43 -1.01
N GLY A 99 -8.90 5.18 -1.55
CA GLY A 99 -9.60 6.22 -0.80
C GLY A 99 -10.37 5.67 0.39
N LEU A 100 -11.04 4.53 0.20
CA LEU A 100 -11.71 3.82 1.30
C LEU A 100 -10.68 3.39 2.36
N LEU A 101 -9.56 2.83 1.95
CA LEU A 101 -8.49 2.41 2.86
C LEU A 101 -7.88 3.61 3.58
N ASP A 102 -7.70 4.73 2.89
CA ASP A 102 -7.19 5.97 3.50
C ASP A 102 -8.11 6.45 4.62
N ALA A 103 -9.42 6.41 4.39
CA ALA A 103 -10.41 6.77 5.42
C ALA A 103 -10.33 5.81 6.62
N CYS A 104 -10.22 4.51 6.37
CA CYS A 104 -10.10 3.51 7.43
C CYS A 104 -8.83 3.71 8.26
N VAL A 105 -7.69 3.94 7.61
CA VAL A 105 -6.42 4.21 8.30
C VAL A 105 -6.49 5.49 9.09
N ALA A 106 -7.12 6.52 8.54
CA ALA A 106 -7.33 7.79 9.23
C ALA A 106 -8.13 7.62 10.52
N ILE A 107 -9.19 6.80 10.48
CA ILE A 107 -9.99 6.48 11.68
C ILE A 107 -9.13 5.76 12.73
N VAL A 108 -8.35 4.76 12.32
CA VAL A 108 -7.47 4.02 13.23
C VAL A 108 -6.48 4.96 13.91
N LYS A 109 -5.85 5.86 13.14
CA LYS A 109 -4.90 6.83 13.70
C LYS A 109 -5.57 7.78 14.70
N GLU A 110 -6.78 8.27 14.39
CA GLU A 110 -7.51 9.15 15.28
C GLU A 110 -7.88 8.44 16.58
N ASN A 111 -8.27 7.16 16.50
CA ASN A 111 -8.60 6.37 17.69
C ASN A 111 -7.37 6.05 18.55
N GLN A 112 -6.15 6.16 18.01
CA GLN A 112 -4.92 6.02 18.78
C GLN A 112 -4.52 7.30 19.54
N ARG A 113 -5.15 8.42 19.22
CA ARG A 113 -4.92 9.66 19.95
C ARG A 113 -5.59 9.60 21.31
N PRO A 114 -5.11 10.35 22.33
CA PRO A 114 -5.80 10.49 23.60
C PRO A 114 -7.25 10.94 23.37
N GLU A 115 -8.19 10.37 24.12
CA GLU A 115 -9.62 10.61 23.93
C GLU A 115 -9.96 12.11 23.90
N ALA A 116 -9.33 12.90 24.77
CA ALA A 116 -9.54 14.33 24.84
C ALA A 116 -9.09 15.10 23.58
N GLN A 117 -8.25 14.48 22.74
CA GLN A 117 -7.71 15.07 21.51
C GLN A 117 -8.38 14.55 20.25
N ARG A 118 -9.30 13.58 20.39
CA ARG A 118 -10.02 13.01 19.25
C ARG A 118 -11.11 13.94 18.77
N SER A 119 -11.36 13.94 17.47
CA SER A 119 -12.47 14.65 16.86
C SER A 119 -13.55 13.65 16.42
N PRO A 120 -14.63 13.50 17.18
CA PRO A 120 -15.73 12.59 16.76
C PRO A 120 -16.36 12.99 15.43
N GLU A 121 -16.49 14.29 15.18
CA GLU A 121 -17.05 14.81 13.92
C GLU A 121 -16.20 14.41 12.73
N TRP A 122 -14.87 14.51 12.87
CA TRP A 122 -13.96 14.13 11.82
C TRP A 122 -14.00 12.62 11.55
N ILE A 123 -14.08 11.80 12.62
CA ILE A 123 -14.23 10.36 12.49
C ILE A 123 -15.52 10.01 11.75
N GLU A 124 -16.63 10.61 12.15
CA GLU A 124 -17.91 10.39 11.51
C GLU A 124 -17.86 10.72 10.02
N ARG A 125 -17.20 11.80 9.66
CA ARG A 125 -17.01 12.21 8.27
C ARG A 125 -16.26 11.15 7.46
N GLN A 126 -15.30 10.41 8.08
CA GLN A 126 -14.58 9.36 7.38
C GLN A 126 -15.48 8.16 7.04
N TYR A 127 -16.55 7.93 7.82
CA TYR A 127 -17.50 6.86 7.54
C TYR A 127 -18.50 7.22 6.43
N SER A 128 -18.66 8.46 6.10
CA SER A 128 -19.57 8.87 5.04
C SER A 128 -18.84 8.88 3.68
#